data_0d8fee6eba5d68e1a10856eff32d1b27
#
_entry.id   0d8fee6eba5d68e1a10856eff32d1b27
#
_cell.length_a   1.000
_cell.length_b   1.000
_cell.length_c   1.000
_cell.angle_alpha   90.00
_cell.angle_beta   90.00
_cell.angle_gamma   90.00
#
_symmetry.space_group_name_H-M   'P 1'
#
loop_
_entity.id
_entity.type
_entity.pdbx_description
1 polymer ?
#
loop_
_entity_poly.entity_id
_entity_poly.type
_entity_poly.pdbx_seq_one_letter_code
_entity_poly.pdbx_strand_id
1 'polypeptide(L)'
;MCVHAHPDDESSKGAATMARYVDEGAAVLVVSCTGGERGDVLNPALKGRPEIEGNIREIRRTEMAQAVRALGVSHHWLGFVDSGLPEGDPLPPLPEGCFALVPLEEATRALVEVVRRFRPHVMTTYNENGGYPHPDHIRCHEVSVAAFEAAGDPEAFPGTGDPWQPLKLYYDVSFTRERVEAMHNALVERGIESPYQEWLEGWEERAATMRTPKVTTRILCADYFDRRDAALLAHATQVDPQGWFFKVPLDIQREVFPWEQFELARSLVDTD
;
A
#
# COMPACT_ATOMS: atom_id res chain seq x y z
N MET A 1 -7.22 4.37 9.10
CA MET A 1 -7.53 3.15 8.31
C MET A 1 -6.77 3.23 7.01
N CYS A 2 -6.08 2.16 6.63
CA CYS A 2 -5.31 2.10 5.39
C CYS A 2 -5.96 1.06 4.47
N VAL A 3 -6.24 1.43 3.20
CA VAL A 3 -6.95 0.57 2.25
C VAL A 3 -6.00 0.23 1.11
N HIS A 4 -5.72 -1.06 0.94
CA HIS A 4 -4.76 -1.58 -0.01
C HIS A 4 -5.39 -2.67 -0.89
N ALA A 5 -4.84 -2.87 -2.08
CA ALA A 5 -5.33 -3.86 -3.03
C ALA A 5 -4.95 -5.28 -2.62
N HIS A 6 -3.69 -5.51 -2.24
CA HIS A 6 -3.11 -6.82 -2.00
C HIS A 6 -2.41 -6.91 -0.64
N PRO A 7 -2.20 -8.12 -0.10
CA PRO A 7 -1.26 -8.36 0.99
C PRO A 7 0.16 -8.04 0.52
N ASP A 8 0.91 -7.27 1.26
CA ASP A 8 2.25 -6.70 1.06
C ASP A 8 2.25 -5.18 0.82
N ASP A 9 1.20 -4.63 0.24
CA ASP A 9 1.09 -3.19 0.01
C ASP A 9 1.18 -2.38 1.30
N GLU A 10 0.52 -2.83 2.37
CA GLU A 10 0.55 -2.20 3.69
C GLU A 10 1.96 -2.16 4.28
N SER A 11 2.80 -3.14 3.93
CA SER A 11 4.17 -3.22 4.43
C SER A 11 5.15 -2.36 3.63
N SER A 12 4.82 -2.04 2.37
CA SER A 12 5.61 -1.19 1.48
C SER A 12 5.17 0.27 1.48
N LYS A 13 3.99 0.59 2.04
CA LYS A 13 3.35 1.91 2.02
C LYS A 13 2.78 2.27 3.38
N GLY A 14 3.39 3.23 4.08
CA GLY A 14 2.91 3.74 5.36
C GLY A 14 3.10 2.79 6.56
N ALA A 15 3.87 1.73 6.44
CA ALA A 15 4.04 0.70 7.47
C ALA A 15 4.64 1.23 8.78
N ALA A 16 5.73 1.99 8.68
CA ALA A 16 6.37 2.59 9.85
C ALA A 16 5.48 3.65 10.53
N THR A 17 4.72 4.39 9.73
CA THR A 17 3.72 5.35 10.22
C THR A 17 2.61 4.62 10.99
N MET A 18 2.09 3.52 10.46
CA MET A 18 1.07 2.71 11.15
C MET A 18 1.59 2.18 12.48
N ALA A 19 2.81 1.62 12.51
CA ALA A 19 3.43 1.11 13.72
C ALA A 19 3.64 2.21 14.78
N ARG A 20 4.05 3.42 14.35
CA ARG A 20 4.18 4.57 15.22
C ARG A 20 2.83 4.95 15.85
N TYR A 21 1.77 5.10 15.05
CA TYR A 21 0.46 5.49 15.57
C TYR A 21 -0.15 4.43 16.51
N VAL A 22 0.12 3.14 16.28
CA VAL A 22 -0.26 2.09 17.24
C VAL A 22 0.41 2.30 18.59
N ASP A 23 1.72 2.58 18.61
CA ASP A 23 2.46 2.82 19.86
C ASP A 23 2.02 4.13 20.54
N GLU A 24 1.55 5.12 19.80
CA GLU A 24 0.92 6.35 20.30
C GLU A 24 -0.53 6.12 20.80
N GLY A 25 -1.05 4.91 20.73
CA GLY A 25 -2.37 4.51 21.24
C GLY A 25 -3.52 4.65 20.23
N ALA A 26 -3.25 4.91 18.96
CA ALA A 26 -4.28 4.96 17.93
C ALA A 26 -4.72 3.53 17.52
N ALA A 27 -6.03 3.36 17.27
CA ALA A 27 -6.52 2.16 16.60
C ALA A 27 -6.21 2.25 15.10
N VAL A 28 -5.47 1.29 14.56
CA VAL A 28 -5.10 1.22 13.15
C VAL A 28 -5.70 -0.06 12.53
N LEU A 29 -6.42 0.11 11.42
CA LEU A 29 -6.99 -0.98 10.63
C LEU A 29 -6.42 -0.94 9.22
N VAL A 30 -5.86 -2.06 8.77
CA VAL A 30 -5.52 -2.33 7.38
C VAL A 30 -6.67 -3.09 6.73
N VAL A 31 -7.09 -2.65 5.56
CA VAL A 31 -8.10 -3.31 4.74
C VAL A 31 -7.44 -3.75 3.44
N SER A 32 -7.45 -5.06 3.14
CA SER A 32 -7.02 -5.60 1.86
C SER A 32 -8.22 -5.94 1.00
N CYS A 33 -8.27 -5.40 -0.21
CA CYS A 33 -9.39 -5.63 -1.14
C CYS A 33 -9.43 -7.07 -1.63
N THR A 34 -8.27 -7.65 -1.96
CA THR A 34 -8.12 -9.01 -2.49
C THR A 34 -7.11 -9.82 -1.69
N GLY A 35 -7.01 -11.12 -1.98
CA GLY A 35 -6.02 -12.01 -1.38
C GLY A 35 -4.68 -12.05 -2.12
N GLY A 36 -4.54 -11.33 -3.26
CA GLY A 36 -3.33 -11.37 -4.09
C GLY A 36 -3.06 -12.74 -4.72
N GLU A 37 -4.08 -13.56 -4.89
CA GLU A 37 -3.96 -14.95 -5.28
C GLU A 37 -3.54 -15.19 -6.73
N ARG A 38 -3.50 -14.13 -7.56
CA ARG A 38 -3.00 -14.16 -8.93
C ARG A 38 -1.63 -13.51 -9.10
N GLY A 39 -1.05 -13.02 -8.01
CA GLY A 39 0.30 -12.47 -8.03
C GLY A 39 1.37 -13.58 -8.18
N ASP A 40 2.46 -13.24 -8.87
CA ASP A 40 3.61 -14.12 -9.00
C ASP A 40 4.35 -14.31 -7.67
N VAL A 41 5.09 -15.42 -7.57
CA VAL A 41 6.08 -15.60 -6.50
C VAL A 41 7.35 -14.82 -6.88
N LEU A 42 7.59 -13.69 -6.22
CA LEU A 42 8.68 -12.78 -6.53
C LEU A 42 10.01 -13.15 -5.82
N ASN A 43 9.94 -13.92 -4.74
CA ASN A 43 11.12 -14.41 -4.04
C ASN A 43 11.82 -15.52 -4.84
N PRO A 44 13.06 -15.34 -5.33
CA PRO A 44 13.75 -16.33 -6.13
C PRO A 44 13.95 -17.67 -5.43
N ALA A 45 14.06 -17.66 -4.10
CA ALA A 45 14.22 -18.89 -3.31
C ALA A 45 12.95 -19.75 -3.22
N LEU A 46 11.77 -19.17 -3.51
CA LEU A 46 10.46 -19.81 -3.43
C LEU A 46 9.81 -20.03 -4.80
N LYS A 47 10.26 -19.30 -5.82
CA LYS A 47 9.73 -19.36 -7.20
C LYS A 47 9.87 -20.76 -7.78
N GLY A 48 8.84 -21.22 -8.50
CA GLY A 48 8.81 -22.52 -9.16
C GLY A 48 8.62 -23.71 -8.24
N ARG A 49 8.24 -23.48 -6.96
CA ARG A 49 7.92 -24.56 -6.02
C ARG A 49 6.43 -24.90 -6.07
N PRO A 50 6.05 -26.11 -6.54
CA PRO A 50 4.62 -26.45 -6.73
C PRO A 50 3.80 -26.36 -5.43
N GLU A 51 4.41 -26.67 -4.28
CA GLU A 51 3.78 -26.56 -2.96
C GLU A 51 3.48 -25.13 -2.54
N ILE A 52 4.22 -24.15 -3.09
CA ILE A 52 3.98 -22.73 -2.89
C ILE A 52 2.92 -22.23 -3.88
N GLU A 53 3.12 -22.47 -5.16
CA GLU A 53 2.24 -21.96 -6.23
C GLU A 53 0.82 -22.56 -6.12
N GLY A 54 0.72 -23.84 -5.74
CA GLY A 54 -0.58 -24.52 -5.53
C GLY A 54 -1.35 -24.04 -4.29
N ASN A 55 -0.70 -23.33 -3.36
CA ASN A 55 -1.30 -22.88 -2.10
C ASN A 55 -1.13 -21.36 -1.85
N ILE A 56 -0.82 -20.60 -2.88
CA ILE A 56 -0.45 -19.18 -2.76
C ILE A 56 -1.45 -18.36 -1.93
N ARG A 57 -2.74 -18.60 -2.08
CA ARG A 57 -3.80 -17.92 -1.34
C ARG A 57 -3.68 -18.09 0.18
N GLU A 58 -3.51 -19.31 0.65
CA GLU A 58 -3.40 -19.62 2.08
C GLU A 58 -2.04 -19.16 2.65
N ILE A 59 -0.99 -19.25 1.83
CA ILE A 59 0.33 -18.75 2.20
C ILE A 59 0.27 -17.24 2.40
N ARG A 60 -0.26 -16.48 1.45
CA ARG A 60 -0.39 -15.00 1.56
C ARG A 60 -1.30 -14.58 2.71
N ARG A 61 -2.32 -15.35 3.07
CA ARG A 61 -3.10 -15.12 4.29
C ARG A 61 -2.27 -15.28 5.56
N THR A 62 -1.40 -16.29 5.59
CA THR A 62 -0.49 -16.54 6.72
C THR A 62 0.58 -15.44 6.80
N GLU A 63 1.13 -15.03 5.67
CA GLU A 63 2.09 -13.93 5.55
C GLU A 63 1.48 -12.62 6.07
N MET A 64 0.29 -12.26 5.60
CA MET A 64 -0.46 -11.09 6.09
C MET A 64 -0.70 -11.14 7.60
N ALA A 65 -1.06 -12.30 8.14
CA ALA A 65 -1.24 -12.45 9.59
C ALA A 65 0.06 -12.25 10.39
N GLN A 66 1.22 -12.49 9.79
CA GLN A 66 2.53 -12.19 10.40
C GLN A 66 2.88 -10.70 10.26
N ALA A 67 2.64 -10.09 9.09
CA ALA A 67 2.87 -8.68 8.85
C ALA A 67 2.07 -7.79 9.80
N VAL A 68 0.76 -8.03 9.96
CA VAL A 68 -0.07 -7.26 10.90
C VAL A 68 0.36 -7.41 12.35
N ARG A 69 0.88 -8.58 12.75
CA ARG A 69 1.48 -8.76 14.09
C ARG A 69 2.76 -7.92 14.26
N ALA A 70 3.63 -7.87 13.25
CA ALA A 70 4.82 -7.06 13.28
C ALA A 70 4.50 -5.56 13.41
N LEU A 71 3.47 -5.09 12.70
CA LEU A 71 3.01 -3.70 12.76
C LEU A 71 2.17 -3.39 14.00
N GLY A 72 1.52 -4.40 14.63
CA GLY A 72 0.60 -4.22 15.75
C GLY A 72 -0.78 -3.71 15.34
N VAL A 73 -1.15 -3.82 14.08
CA VAL A 73 -2.41 -3.33 13.52
C VAL A 73 -3.50 -4.41 13.48
N SER A 74 -4.76 -3.98 13.32
CA SER A 74 -5.86 -4.88 12.97
C SER A 74 -5.95 -5.04 11.46
N HIS A 75 -6.59 -6.11 10.99
CA HIS A 75 -6.74 -6.38 9.57
C HIS A 75 -8.16 -6.82 9.20
N HIS A 76 -8.61 -6.45 7.98
CA HIS A 76 -9.88 -6.87 7.41
C HIS A 76 -9.74 -7.18 5.91
N TRP A 77 -10.26 -8.33 5.47
CA TRP A 77 -10.39 -8.70 4.07
C TRP A 77 -11.73 -8.24 3.52
N LEU A 78 -11.76 -7.50 2.40
CA LEU A 78 -13.02 -7.23 1.69
C LEU A 78 -13.51 -8.47 0.91
N GLY A 79 -12.60 -9.36 0.55
CA GLY A 79 -12.92 -10.67 -0.01
C GLY A 79 -13.12 -10.70 -1.52
N PHE A 80 -12.75 -9.66 -2.25
CA PHE A 80 -12.75 -9.67 -3.71
C PHE A 80 -11.63 -10.54 -4.27
N VAL A 81 -11.77 -10.94 -5.53
CA VAL A 81 -10.81 -11.78 -6.23
C VAL A 81 -9.79 -10.91 -6.94
N ASP A 82 -8.51 -11.21 -6.77
CA ASP A 82 -7.40 -10.53 -7.42
C ASP A 82 -7.55 -10.53 -8.95
N SER A 83 -7.25 -9.40 -9.59
CA SER A 83 -7.32 -9.26 -11.05
C SER A 83 -6.07 -9.77 -11.75
N GLY A 84 -4.95 -9.86 -11.03
CA GLY A 84 -3.63 -10.03 -11.60
C GLY A 84 -3.16 -8.79 -12.35
N LEU A 85 -1.91 -8.80 -12.76
CA LEU A 85 -1.33 -7.76 -13.63
C LEU A 85 -1.27 -8.30 -15.05
N PRO A 86 -2.10 -7.81 -15.99
CA PRO A 86 -2.08 -8.29 -17.38
C PRO A 86 -0.80 -7.84 -18.08
N GLU A 87 -0.15 -8.76 -18.78
CA GLU A 87 1.04 -8.51 -19.58
C GLU A 87 0.80 -8.86 -21.05
N GLY A 88 1.45 -8.14 -21.96
CA GLY A 88 1.39 -8.38 -23.41
C GLY A 88 0.95 -7.16 -24.21
N ASP A 89 1.05 -7.28 -25.53
CA ASP A 89 0.57 -6.28 -26.49
C ASP A 89 -0.13 -6.98 -27.66
N PRO A 90 -1.48 -6.87 -27.80
CA PRO A 90 -2.38 -6.14 -26.89
C PRO A 90 -2.52 -6.83 -25.52
N LEU A 91 -2.89 -6.05 -24.49
CA LEU A 91 -3.18 -6.62 -23.16
C LEU A 91 -4.34 -7.63 -23.24
N PRO A 92 -4.23 -8.78 -22.56
CA PRO A 92 -5.34 -9.73 -22.48
C PRO A 92 -6.50 -9.14 -21.65
N PRO A 93 -7.75 -9.63 -21.84
CA PRO A 93 -8.88 -9.23 -21.01
C PRO A 93 -8.64 -9.67 -19.56
N LEU A 94 -9.13 -8.86 -18.61
CA LEU A 94 -9.11 -9.21 -17.18
C LEU A 94 -10.00 -10.44 -16.91
N PRO A 95 -9.65 -11.27 -15.93
CA PRO A 95 -10.44 -12.42 -15.53
C PRO A 95 -11.85 -12.04 -15.09
N GLU A 96 -12.85 -12.79 -15.49
CA GLU A 96 -14.24 -12.57 -15.06
C GLU A 96 -14.35 -12.64 -13.53
N GLY A 97 -15.15 -11.74 -12.95
CA GLY A 97 -15.39 -11.66 -11.50
C GLY A 97 -14.22 -11.14 -10.66
N CYS A 98 -13.13 -10.67 -11.29
CA CYS A 98 -12.03 -10.05 -10.56
C CYS A 98 -12.39 -8.65 -10.04
N PHE A 99 -11.65 -8.17 -9.06
CA PHE A 99 -11.92 -6.92 -8.33
C PHE A 99 -12.03 -5.70 -9.24
N ALA A 100 -11.15 -5.57 -10.22
CA ALA A 100 -11.18 -4.45 -11.17
C ALA A 100 -12.47 -4.40 -12.02
N LEU A 101 -13.18 -5.53 -12.19
CA LEU A 101 -14.43 -5.63 -12.94
C LEU A 101 -15.69 -5.60 -12.05
N VAL A 102 -15.56 -5.66 -10.72
CA VAL A 102 -16.70 -5.52 -9.81
C VAL A 102 -17.34 -4.14 -10.00
N PRO A 103 -18.68 -4.02 -10.05
CA PRO A 103 -19.33 -2.72 -10.07
C PRO A 103 -18.85 -1.82 -8.93
N LEU A 104 -18.53 -0.56 -9.23
CA LEU A 104 -17.99 0.37 -8.24
C LEU A 104 -18.89 0.50 -7.01
N GLU A 105 -20.21 0.56 -7.23
CA GLU A 105 -21.20 0.66 -6.15
C GLU A 105 -21.14 -0.54 -5.19
N GLU A 106 -20.98 -1.76 -5.72
CA GLU A 106 -20.87 -2.99 -4.92
C GLU A 106 -19.60 -3.00 -4.07
N ALA A 107 -18.46 -2.69 -4.69
CA ALA A 107 -17.19 -2.62 -3.99
C ALA A 107 -17.16 -1.48 -2.95
N THR A 108 -17.73 -0.31 -3.28
CA THR A 108 -17.87 0.82 -2.36
C THR A 108 -18.74 0.47 -1.16
N ARG A 109 -19.88 -0.21 -1.37
CA ARG A 109 -20.75 -0.69 -0.28
C ARG A 109 -19.99 -1.52 0.75
N ALA A 110 -19.17 -2.45 0.29
CA ALA A 110 -18.36 -3.31 1.17
C ALA A 110 -17.38 -2.48 2.02
N LEU A 111 -16.73 -1.49 1.43
CA LEU A 111 -15.80 -0.62 2.18
C LEU A 111 -16.55 0.36 3.10
N VAL A 112 -17.69 0.92 2.69
CA VAL A 112 -18.52 1.79 3.53
C VAL A 112 -18.96 1.07 4.81
N GLU A 113 -19.32 -0.20 4.74
CA GLU A 113 -19.65 -1.02 5.93
C GLU A 113 -18.46 -1.07 6.91
N VAL A 114 -17.24 -1.26 6.40
CA VAL A 114 -16.02 -1.27 7.21
C VAL A 114 -15.75 0.11 7.81
N VAL A 115 -15.87 1.18 7.02
CA VAL A 115 -15.70 2.57 7.48
C VAL A 115 -16.68 2.89 8.62
N ARG A 116 -17.96 2.60 8.44
CA ARG A 116 -19.00 2.85 9.44
C ARG A 116 -18.81 2.05 10.73
N ARG A 117 -18.32 0.81 10.61
CA ARG A 117 -18.03 -0.05 11.75
C ARG A 117 -16.77 0.37 12.51
N PHE A 118 -15.68 0.65 11.80
CA PHE A 118 -14.38 1.01 12.40
C PHE A 118 -14.30 2.48 12.80
N ARG A 119 -15.01 3.38 12.11
CA ARG A 119 -15.10 4.82 12.37
C ARG A 119 -13.75 5.54 12.31
N PRO A 120 -12.99 5.44 11.22
CA PRO A 120 -11.68 6.08 11.09
C PRO A 120 -11.81 7.60 10.97
N HIS A 121 -10.92 8.35 11.61
CA HIS A 121 -10.78 9.80 11.37
C HIS A 121 -9.95 10.09 10.12
N VAL A 122 -8.98 9.22 9.82
CA VAL A 122 -8.08 9.34 8.69
C VAL A 122 -8.10 8.05 7.87
N MET A 123 -8.15 8.20 6.54
CA MET A 123 -7.99 7.11 5.59
C MET A 123 -6.75 7.35 4.73
N THR A 124 -6.05 6.27 4.37
CA THR A 124 -4.99 6.27 3.34
C THR A 124 -5.29 5.25 2.26
N THR A 125 -4.85 5.52 1.04
CA THR A 125 -4.99 4.66 -0.14
C THR A 125 -4.03 5.11 -1.24
N TYR A 126 -4.11 4.53 -2.43
CA TYR A 126 -3.35 4.98 -3.61
C TYR A 126 -3.91 6.25 -4.22
N ASN A 127 -3.08 6.92 -5.05
CA ASN A 127 -3.57 7.96 -5.96
C ASN A 127 -4.36 7.34 -7.13
N GLU A 128 -4.88 8.21 -8.01
CA GLU A 128 -5.71 7.81 -9.17
C GLU A 128 -5.01 6.88 -10.18
N ASN A 129 -3.69 6.84 -10.17
CA ASN A 129 -2.90 5.93 -11.00
C ASN A 129 -2.50 4.64 -10.27
N GLY A 130 -2.99 4.43 -9.04
CA GLY A 130 -2.68 3.24 -8.24
C GLY A 130 -1.25 3.19 -7.68
N GLY A 131 -0.47 4.30 -7.78
CA GLY A 131 0.96 4.31 -7.52
C GLY A 131 1.79 3.73 -8.69
N TYR A 132 1.30 2.67 -9.30
CA TYR A 132 1.63 2.14 -10.64
C TYR A 132 0.34 1.51 -11.24
N PRO A 133 0.25 1.34 -12.57
CA PRO A 133 -1.03 1.07 -13.24
C PRO A 133 -1.52 -0.38 -13.10
N HIS A 134 -1.59 -0.89 -11.86
CA HIS A 134 -2.23 -2.16 -11.57
C HIS A 134 -3.75 -1.98 -11.55
N PRO A 135 -4.56 -2.81 -12.23
CA PRO A 135 -6.01 -2.67 -12.27
C PRO A 135 -6.66 -2.61 -10.89
N ASP A 136 -6.21 -3.43 -9.93
CA ASP A 136 -6.74 -3.46 -8.57
C ASP A 136 -6.33 -2.25 -7.74
N HIS A 137 -5.14 -1.66 -7.98
CA HIS A 137 -4.73 -0.43 -7.29
C HIS A 137 -5.59 0.76 -7.71
N ILE A 138 -5.88 0.86 -9.03
CA ILE A 138 -6.76 1.89 -9.57
C ILE A 138 -8.17 1.70 -9.01
N ARG A 139 -8.69 0.48 -9.02
CA ARG A 139 -10.00 0.16 -8.44
C ARG A 139 -10.05 0.42 -6.93
N CYS A 140 -8.99 0.11 -6.19
CA CYS A 140 -8.88 0.39 -4.75
C CYS A 140 -8.93 1.90 -4.48
N HIS A 141 -8.24 2.72 -5.28
CA HIS A 141 -8.37 4.18 -5.24
C HIS A 141 -9.82 4.64 -5.43
N GLU A 142 -10.48 4.21 -6.52
CA GLU A 142 -11.85 4.59 -6.85
C GLU A 142 -12.82 4.25 -5.71
N VAL A 143 -12.74 3.02 -5.19
CA VAL A 143 -13.58 2.53 -4.08
C VAL A 143 -13.29 3.31 -2.79
N SER A 144 -12.03 3.61 -2.50
CA SER A 144 -11.65 4.34 -1.29
C SER A 144 -12.13 5.80 -1.30
N VAL A 145 -12.03 6.47 -2.44
CA VAL A 145 -12.55 7.85 -2.62
C VAL A 145 -14.07 7.85 -2.49
N ALA A 146 -14.76 6.94 -3.19
CA ALA A 146 -16.21 6.84 -3.13
C ALA A 146 -16.72 6.51 -1.72
N ALA A 147 -16.03 5.61 -0.99
CA ALA A 147 -16.38 5.28 0.38
C ALA A 147 -16.13 6.45 1.35
N PHE A 148 -15.05 7.20 1.18
CA PHE A 148 -14.76 8.41 1.96
C PHE A 148 -15.89 9.45 1.81
N GLU A 149 -16.36 9.67 0.58
CA GLU A 149 -17.39 10.66 0.26
C GLU A 149 -18.78 10.22 0.74
N ALA A 150 -19.10 8.92 0.67
CA ALA A 150 -20.45 8.40 0.94
C ALA A 150 -20.67 7.92 2.37
N ALA A 151 -19.63 7.57 3.14
CA ALA A 151 -19.82 6.92 4.44
C ALA A 151 -20.51 7.79 5.50
N GLY A 152 -20.43 9.12 5.36
CA GLY A 152 -21.11 10.09 6.23
C GLY A 152 -22.58 10.36 5.87
N ASP A 153 -23.02 9.99 4.68
CA ASP A 153 -24.38 10.23 4.21
C ASP A 153 -25.33 9.11 4.71
N PRO A 154 -26.37 9.44 5.51
CA PRO A 154 -27.32 8.46 6.01
C PRO A 154 -28.17 7.80 4.91
N GLU A 155 -28.36 8.47 3.78
CA GLU A 155 -29.14 7.93 2.65
C GLU A 155 -28.31 7.06 1.72
N ALA A 156 -26.98 7.18 1.75
CA ALA A 156 -26.08 6.35 0.97
C ALA A 156 -25.92 4.96 1.60
N PHE A 157 -25.95 3.92 0.79
CA PHE A 157 -25.70 2.53 1.21
C PHE A 157 -26.51 2.10 2.45
N PRO A 158 -27.84 2.11 2.42
CA PRO A 158 -28.68 1.72 3.56
C PRO A 158 -28.35 0.29 4.00
N GLY A 159 -28.37 0.05 5.33
CA GLY A 159 -28.08 -1.25 5.94
C GLY A 159 -26.61 -1.54 6.21
N THR A 160 -25.68 -0.60 5.95
CA THR A 160 -24.25 -0.77 6.20
C THR A 160 -23.78 -0.19 7.55
N GLY A 161 -24.69 0.13 8.45
CA GLY A 161 -24.40 0.69 9.78
C GLY A 161 -24.67 2.20 9.86
N ASP A 162 -24.43 2.77 11.05
CA ASP A 162 -24.63 4.20 11.29
C ASP A 162 -23.62 5.05 10.50
N PRO A 163 -24.04 6.19 9.93
CA PRO A 163 -23.16 7.07 9.18
C PRO A 163 -21.94 7.51 9.97
N TRP A 164 -20.82 7.54 9.31
CA TRP A 164 -19.55 8.03 9.86
C TRP A 164 -18.75 8.73 8.78
N GLN A 165 -18.39 10.00 9.00
CA GLN A 165 -17.58 10.78 8.08
C GLN A 165 -16.09 10.77 8.50
N PRO A 166 -15.21 10.11 7.76
CA PRO A 166 -13.77 10.31 7.91
C PRO A 166 -13.39 11.78 7.61
N LEU A 167 -12.38 12.31 8.28
CA LEU A 167 -12.05 13.74 8.20
C LEU A 167 -10.98 14.04 7.15
N LYS A 168 -10.04 13.11 6.95
CA LYS A 168 -8.95 13.27 5.98
C LYS A 168 -8.73 12.00 5.18
N LEU A 169 -8.45 12.19 3.88
CA LEU A 169 -7.98 11.13 2.97
C LEU A 169 -6.61 11.51 2.45
N TYR A 170 -5.67 10.59 2.56
CA TYR A 170 -4.32 10.73 2.04
C TYR A 170 -4.03 9.67 0.97
N TYR A 171 -3.16 10.02 0.04
CA TYR A 171 -2.53 9.06 -0.87
C TYR A 171 -1.13 8.72 -0.37
N ASP A 172 -0.80 7.43 -0.37
CA ASP A 172 0.55 6.96 -0.04
C ASP A 172 1.55 7.39 -1.11
N VAL A 173 2.72 7.86 -0.67
CA VAL A 173 3.81 8.29 -1.55
C VAL A 173 5.08 7.54 -1.16
N SER A 174 5.42 6.47 -1.89
CA SER A 174 6.50 5.56 -1.50
C SER A 174 7.84 5.86 -2.18
N PHE A 175 7.85 6.13 -3.48
CA PHE A 175 9.06 6.32 -4.28
C PHE A 175 9.10 7.71 -4.92
N THR A 176 9.66 8.67 -4.19
CA THR A 176 9.95 10.00 -4.73
C THR A 176 11.39 10.10 -5.18
N ARG A 177 11.67 10.98 -6.16
CA ARG A 177 13.04 11.30 -6.56
C ARG A 177 13.87 11.75 -5.36
N GLU A 178 13.33 12.63 -4.51
CA GLU A 178 13.97 13.11 -3.30
C GLU A 178 14.47 11.96 -2.40
N ARG A 179 13.61 10.96 -2.13
CA ARG A 179 13.96 9.80 -1.32
C ARG A 179 15.09 8.99 -1.97
N VAL A 180 14.95 8.71 -3.26
CA VAL A 180 15.92 7.89 -3.98
C VAL A 180 17.27 8.59 -4.11
N GLU A 181 17.28 9.90 -4.39
CA GLU A 181 18.52 10.73 -4.43
C GLU A 181 19.20 10.76 -3.05
N ALA A 182 18.44 10.96 -1.97
CA ALA A 182 19.01 10.96 -0.62
C ALA A 182 19.71 9.64 -0.28
N MET A 183 19.05 8.50 -0.59
CA MET A 183 19.65 7.17 -0.40
C MET A 183 20.87 6.94 -1.29
N HIS A 184 20.76 7.29 -2.59
CA HIS A 184 21.83 7.17 -3.56
C HIS A 184 23.10 7.93 -3.11
N ASN A 185 22.94 9.22 -2.82
CA ASN A 185 24.05 10.08 -2.42
C ASN A 185 24.71 9.57 -1.15
N ALA A 186 23.92 9.17 -0.16
CA ALA A 186 24.44 8.64 1.09
C ALA A 186 25.27 7.34 0.92
N LEU A 187 24.86 6.47 0.02
CA LEU A 187 25.64 5.25 -0.32
C LEU A 187 26.93 5.60 -1.04
N VAL A 188 26.87 6.47 -2.07
CA VAL A 188 28.03 6.88 -2.86
C VAL A 188 29.09 7.58 -1.99
N GLU A 189 28.67 8.50 -1.09
CA GLU A 189 29.56 9.18 -0.14
C GLU A 189 30.28 8.21 0.80
N ARG A 190 29.69 7.06 1.09
CA ARG A 190 30.28 5.98 1.91
C ARG A 190 31.06 4.95 1.14
N GLY A 191 31.19 5.13 -0.20
CA GLY A 191 31.86 4.19 -1.09
C GLY A 191 31.09 2.85 -1.26
N ILE A 192 29.79 2.85 -1.02
CA ILE A 192 28.90 1.71 -1.20
C ILE A 192 28.23 1.81 -2.56
N GLU A 193 28.18 0.70 -3.30
CA GLU A 193 27.50 0.64 -4.58
C GLU A 193 26.01 0.92 -4.40
N SER A 194 25.47 1.88 -5.18
CA SER A 194 24.07 2.26 -5.10
C SER A 194 23.21 1.47 -6.08
N PRO A 195 22.12 0.85 -5.64
CA PRO A 195 21.17 0.17 -6.52
C PRO A 195 20.28 1.14 -7.31
N TYR A 196 20.44 2.45 -7.13
CA TYR A 196 19.53 3.47 -7.65
C TYR A 196 20.07 4.21 -8.87
N GLN A 197 21.29 3.91 -9.33
CA GLN A 197 21.93 4.63 -10.44
C GLN A 197 21.03 4.63 -11.70
N GLU A 198 20.69 3.45 -12.19
CA GLU A 198 19.85 3.29 -13.40
C GLU A 198 18.46 3.90 -13.22
N TRP A 199 17.92 3.78 -12.00
CA TRP A 199 16.62 4.37 -11.70
C TRP A 199 16.65 5.90 -11.78
N LEU A 200 17.72 6.55 -11.33
CA LEU A 200 17.88 8.00 -11.42
C LEU A 200 18.16 8.45 -12.85
N GLU A 201 18.96 7.73 -13.60
CA GLU A 201 19.25 8.01 -15.02
C GLU A 201 17.97 7.98 -15.88
N GLY A 202 17.08 7.01 -15.65
CA GLY A 202 15.78 6.92 -16.34
C GLY A 202 14.66 7.79 -15.77
N TRP A 203 14.95 8.69 -14.82
CA TRP A 203 13.89 9.44 -14.13
C TRP A 203 13.10 10.36 -15.05
N GLU A 204 13.78 11.15 -15.90
CA GLU A 204 13.11 12.16 -16.75
C GLU A 204 12.13 11.49 -17.73
N GLU A 205 12.46 10.33 -18.28
CA GLU A 205 11.58 9.56 -19.17
C GLU A 205 10.35 9.04 -18.42
N ARG A 206 10.53 8.49 -17.21
CA ARG A 206 9.41 8.05 -16.38
C ARG A 206 8.54 9.22 -15.92
N ALA A 207 9.14 10.31 -15.48
CA ALA A 207 8.41 11.49 -15.02
C ALA A 207 7.57 12.13 -16.12
N ALA A 208 7.93 11.97 -17.38
CA ALA A 208 7.15 12.45 -18.52
C ALA A 208 5.82 11.70 -18.69
N THR A 209 5.72 10.47 -18.20
CA THR A 209 4.55 9.59 -18.37
C THR A 209 3.80 9.30 -17.05
N MET A 210 4.42 9.57 -15.91
CA MET A 210 3.85 9.31 -14.59
C MET A 210 3.43 10.60 -13.90
N ARG A 211 2.34 10.52 -13.12
CA ARG A 211 1.95 11.60 -12.23
C ARG A 211 3.02 11.80 -11.15
N THR A 212 3.52 13.02 -11.02
CA THR A 212 4.40 13.37 -9.90
C THR A 212 3.54 13.62 -8.65
N PRO A 213 3.71 12.86 -7.56
CA PRO A 213 2.94 13.06 -6.35
C PRO A 213 3.28 14.40 -5.69
N LYS A 214 2.27 15.07 -5.13
CA LYS A 214 2.45 16.28 -4.34
C LYS A 214 2.60 15.91 -2.87
N VAL A 215 3.81 15.80 -2.38
CA VAL A 215 4.05 15.54 -0.95
C VAL A 215 3.56 16.74 -0.13
N THR A 216 2.56 16.51 0.70
CA THR A 216 1.98 17.52 1.62
C THR A 216 2.30 17.21 3.07
N THR A 217 2.60 15.95 3.39
CA THR A 217 2.75 15.48 4.76
C THR A 217 3.92 14.51 4.86
N ARG A 218 4.74 14.69 5.89
CA ARG A 218 5.85 13.81 6.24
C ARG A 218 5.68 13.37 7.69
N ILE A 219 5.73 12.08 7.91
CA ILE A 219 5.63 11.49 9.25
C ILE A 219 7.00 10.96 9.65
N LEU A 220 7.61 11.54 10.68
CA LEU A 220 8.88 11.06 11.24
C LEU A 220 8.64 9.68 11.89
N CYS A 221 9.18 8.62 11.31
CA CYS A 221 8.90 7.25 11.73
C CYS A 221 10.13 6.33 11.66
N ALA A 222 11.34 6.90 11.65
CA ALA A 222 12.59 6.16 11.55
C ALA A 222 12.76 5.08 12.63
N ASP A 223 12.27 5.32 13.84
CA ASP A 223 12.36 4.38 14.97
C ASP A 223 11.51 3.10 14.74
N TYR A 224 10.63 3.13 13.74
CA TYR A 224 9.72 2.03 13.39
C TYR A 224 10.13 1.28 12.11
N PHE A 225 11.27 1.60 11.51
CA PHE A 225 11.73 0.94 10.29
C PHE A 225 12.02 -0.54 10.48
N ASP A 226 12.44 -0.97 11.67
CA ASP A 226 12.59 -2.41 11.96
C ASP A 226 11.23 -3.16 11.88
N ARG A 227 10.15 -2.52 12.34
CA ARG A 227 8.79 -3.11 12.28
C ARG A 227 8.28 -3.16 10.84
N ARG A 228 8.53 -2.11 10.05
CA ARG A 228 8.26 -2.09 8.60
C ARG A 228 8.98 -3.23 7.89
N ASP A 229 10.28 -3.38 8.14
CA ASP A 229 11.08 -4.42 7.48
C ASP A 229 10.67 -5.82 7.93
N ALA A 230 10.32 -6.00 9.20
CA ALA A 230 9.77 -7.26 9.69
C ALA A 230 8.43 -7.61 9.02
N ALA A 231 7.57 -6.62 8.77
CA ALA A 231 6.32 -6.81 8.05
C ALA A 231 6.56 -7.14 6.57
N LEU A 232 7.47 -6.43 5.89
CA LEU A 232 7.88 -6.76 4.52
C LEU A 232 8.41 -8.20 4.40
N LEU A 233 9.32 -8.60 5.31
CA LEU A 233 9.90 -9.94 5.31
C LEU A 233 8.88 -11.04 5.63
N ALA A 234 7.78 -10.70 6.30
CA ALA A 234 6.68 -11.64 6.53
C ALA A 234 5.98 -12.07 5.23
N HIS A 235 5.99 -11.20 4.19
CA HIS A 235 5.48 -11.50 2.85
C HIS A 235 6.54 -12.25 2.01
N ALA A 236 6.98 -13.40 2.52
CA ALA A 236 8.10 -14.15 1.98
C ALA A 236 7.94 -14.55 0.51
N THR A 237 6.71 -14.75 0.01
CA THR A 237 6.45 -15.05 -1.40
C THR A 237 6.61 -13.83 -2.30
N GLN A 238 6.42 -12.61 -1.78
CA GLN A 238 6.36 -11.37 -2.53
C GLN A 238 7.65 -10.54 -2.40
N VAL A 239 8.50 -10.85 -1.44
CA VAL A 239 9.66 -10.03 -1.13
C VAL A 239 10.93 -10.88 -1.13
N ASP A 240 11.91 -10.48 -1.94
CA ASP A 240 13.26 -11.02 -1.88
C ASP A 240 14.00 -10.35 -0.69
N PRO A 241 14.45 -11.12 0.32
CA PRO A 241 15.23 -10.56 1.44
C PRO A 241 16.56 -9.90 1.04
N GLN A 242 17.07 -10.19 -0.17
CA GLN A 242 18.23 -9.55 -0.76
C GLN A 242 17.85 -8.52 -1.85
N GLY A 243 16.57 -8.29 -2.01
CA GLY A 243 15.99 -7.41 -3.02
C GLY A 243 16.12 -5.94 -2.70
N TRP A 244 15.57 -5.15 -3.59
CA TRP A 244 15.70 -3.70 -3.64
C TRP A 244 15.30 -2.97 -2.34
N PHE A 245 14.29 -3.46 -1.62
CA PHE A 245 13.83 -2.88 -0.36
C PHE A 245 14.89 -2.89 0.75
N PHE A 246 15.82 -3.88 0.73
CA PHE A 246 16.81 -4.12 1.77
C PHE A 246 18.24 -3.76 1.36
N LYS A 247 18.45 -3.18 0.15
CA LYS A 247 19.78 -2.80 -0.33
C LYS A 247 20.43 -1.65 0.44
N VAL A 248 19.63 -0.78 1.05
CA VAL A 248 20.13 0.33 1.86
C VAL A 248 20.08 -0.05 3.33
N PRO A 249 21.19 -0.04 4.06
CA PRO A 249 21.22 -0.27 5.50
C PRO A 249 20.28 0.66 6.27
N LEU A 250 19.62 0.14 7.31
CA LEU A 250 18.60 0.89 8.06
C LEU A 250 19.13 2.13 8.76
N ASP A 251 20.39 2.09 9.23
CA ASP A 251 21.06 3.23 9.84
C ASP A 251 21.20 4.40 8.86
N ILE A 252 21.57 4.10 7.60
CA ILE A 252 21.61 5.10 6.53
C ILE A 252 20.22 5.62 6.22
N GLN A 253 19.20 4.73 6.08
CA GLN A 253 17.84 5.16 5.83
C GLN A 253 17.33 6.12 6.92
N ARG A 254 17.57 5.78 8.21
CA ARG A 254 17.19 6.59 9.37
C ARG A 254 17.86 7.97 9.38
N GLU A 255 19.11 8.03 8.95
CA GLU A 255 19.89 9.27 8.90
C GLU A 255 19.40 10.22 7.81
N VAL A 256 19.21 9.69 6.58
CA VAL A 256 18.99 10.54 5.40
C VAL A 256 17.54 10.72 4.99
N PHE A 257 16.65 9.80 5.39
CA PHE A 257 15.22 9.88 5.06
C PHE A 257 14.35 9.25 6.15
N PRO A 258 14.24 9.91 7.33
CA PRO A 258 13.63 9.33 8.53
C PRO A 258 12.09 9.34 8.55
N TRP A 259 11.44 9.61 7.43
CA TRP A 259 9.98 9.77 7.33
C TRP A 259 9.36 8.94 6.21
N GLU A 260 8.06 8.73 6.34
CA GLU A 260 7.19 8.34 5.24
C GLU A 260 6.41 9.57 4.75
N GLN A 261 6.04 9.55 3.47
CA GLN A 261 5.45 10.68 2.76
C GLN A 261 4.02 10.37 2.32
N PHE A 262 3.17 11.41 2.38
CA PHE A 262 1.78 11.33 1.97
C PHE A 262 1.36 12.58 1.20
N GLU A 263 0.35 12.43 0.34
CA GLU A 263 -0.34 13.53 -0.31
C GLU A 263 -1.75 13.67 0.27
N LEU A 264 -2.08 14.82 0.83
CA LEU A 264 -3.44 15.11 1.29
C LEU A 264 -4.37 15.27 0.09
N ALA A 265 -5.28 14.32 -0.09
CA ALA A 265 -6.26 14.30 -1.17
C ALA A 265 -7.56 15.02 -0.81
N ARG A 266 -8.04 14.85 0.43
CA ARG A 266 -9.25 15.49 0.95
C ARG A 266 -9.03 15.86 2.41
N SER A 267 -9.56 17.02 2.82
CA SER A 267 -9.68 17.42 4.23
C SER A 267 -11.01 18.12 4.45
N LEU A 268 -11.72 17.70 5.49
CA LEU A 268 -12.95 18.33 5.99
C LEU A 268 -12.70 19.14 7.26
N VAL A 269 -11.45 19.29 7.65
CA VAL A 269 -10.99 20.10 8.78
C VAL A 269 -9.86 21.00 8.33
N ASP A 270 -9.64 22.09 9.07
CA ASP A 270 -8.52 22.99 8.79
C ASP A 270 -7.19 22.24 8.86
N THR A 271 -6.30 22.56 7.94
CA THR A 271 -4.92 22.04 7.89
C THR A 271 -4.00 23.24 7.94
N ASP A 272 -3.33 23.38 9.05
CA ASP A 272 -2.29 24.39 9.23
C ASP A 272 -1.00 24.01 8.49
#